data_0e7fade380121c8b9b95994b636d464d
#
_entry.id   0e7fade380121c8b9b95994b636d464d
#
_cell.length_a   1.000
_cell.length_b   1.000
_cell.length_c   1.000
_cell.angle_alpha   90.00
_cell.angle_beta   90.00
_cell.angle_gamma   90.00
#
_symmetry.space_group_name_H-M   'P 1'
#
loop_
_entity.id
_entity.type
_entity.pdbx_description
1 polymer ?
#
loop_
_entity_poly.entity_id
_entity_poly.type
_entity_poly.pdbx_seq_one_letter_code
_entity_poly.pdbx_strand_id
1 'polypeptide(L)'
;DPLTGQMTPSTLKECIKKNNLKKIKAIVTMYLGGYPENIVEFYNIKKRHKCFLIEDACHAFGASYIFKNKKVLIGSCKHSDLAIFSFHPVKSITTGEGGVVTVNNKILAKKVSLLRSHGIERKTNKHWEYNINNFGFNYRLSDINCALGYSQLKKIKKIIIYRSKIYKNYYKFFLKNHEV
;
A
#
# COMPACT_ATOMS: atom_id res chain seq x y z
N ASP A 1 -12.95 9.11 9.91
CA ASP A 1 -12.80 10.12 10.95
C ASP A 1 -12.79 11.52 10.31
N PRO A 2 -13.69 12.43 10.71
CA PRO A 2 -13.83 13.74 10.05
C PRO A 2 -12.62 14.67 10.26
N LEU A 3 -11.83 14.45 11.31
CA LEU A 3 -10.66 15.28 11.59
C LEU A 3 -9.45 14.87 10.75
N THR A 4 -9.31 13.58 10.46
CA THR A 4 -8.15 13.06 9.76
C THR A 4 -8.43 12.70 8.31
N GLY A 5 -9.71 12.55 7.93
CA GLY A 5 -10.12 12.01 6.63
C GLY A 5 -9.76 10.54 6.44
N GLN A 6 -9.28 9.85 7.48
CA GLN A 6 -8.85 8.46 7.43
C GLN A 6 -9.74 7.58 8.30
N MET A 7 -9.79 6.30 7.98
CA MET A 7 -10.36 5.31 8.89
C MET A 7 -9.45 5.18 10.12
N THR A 8 -10.03 5.26 11.31
CA THR A 8 -9.31 4.99 12.58
C THR A 8 -9.76 3.68 13.19
N PRO A 9 -9.01 3.09 14.12
CA PRO A 9 -9.45 1.90 14.86
C PRO A 9 -10.78 2.09 15.60
N SER A 10 -11.07 3.30 16.07
CA SER A 10 -12.34 3.64 16.72
C SER A 10 -13.49 3.64 15.73
N THR A 11 -13.37 4.34 14.61
CA THR A 11 -14.40 4.38 13.57
C THR A 11 -14.64 3.01 12.95
N LEU A 12 -13.59 2.18 12.79
CA LEU A 12 -13.75 0.80 12.36
C LEU A 12 -14.54 -0.04 13.37
N LYS A 13 -14.21 0.05 14.67
CA LYS A 13 -14.95 -0.68 15.73
C LYS A 13 -16.40 -0.25 15.80
N GLU A 14 -16.67 1.04 15.69
CA GLU A 14 -18.02 1.59 15.62
C GLU A 14 -18.79 1.04 14.42
N CYS A 15 -18.19 1.06 13.23
CA CYS A 15 -18.78 0.51 12.03
C CYS A 15 -19.14 -0.99 12.19
N ILE A 16 -18.22 -1.78 12.74
CA ILE A 16 -18.44 -3.21 13.01
C ILE A 16 -19.65 -3.40 13.96
N LYS A 17 -19.71 -2.63 15.04
CA LYS A 17 -20.78 -2.70 16.03
C LYS A 17 -22.12 -2.25 15.44
N LYS A 18 -22.16 -1.07 14.82
CA LYS A 18 -23.37 -0.45 14.25
C LYS A 18 -24.02 -1.33 13.20
N ASN A 19 -23.21 -1.99 12.36
CA ASN A 19 -23.71 -2.84 11.27
C ASN A 19 -23.73 -4.33 11.64
N ASN A 20 -23.49 -4.70 12.89
CA ASN A 20 -23.46 -6.08 13.40
C ASN A 20 -22.64 -7.03 12.49
N LEU A 21 -21.44 -6.59 12.08
CA LEU A 21 -20.59 -7.35 11.15
C LEU A 21 -19.97 -8.56 11.86
N LYS A 22 -20.54 -9.74 11.63
CA LYS A 22 -20.07 -11.00 12.25
C LYS A 22 -18.86 -11.61 11.54
N LYS A 23 -18.71 -11.35 10.23
CA LYS A 23 -17.65 -11.94 9.40
C LYS A 23 -17.02 -10.90 8.51
N ILE A 24 -15.79 -10.52 8.84
CA ILE A 24 -14.98 -9.59 8.07
C ILE A 24 -13.98 -10.40 7.25
N LYS A 25 -13.91 -10.15 5.94
CA LYS A 25 -12.95 -10.81 5.04
C LYS A 25 -11.63 -10.06 4.96
N ALA A 26 -11.71 -8.73 4.89
CA ALA A 26 -10.55 -7.87 4.82
C ALA A 26 -10.85 -6.51 5.45
N ILE A 27 -9.81 -5.87 5.95
CA ILE A 27 -9.75 -4.45 6.32
C ILE A 27 -8.80 -3.81 5.31
N VAL A 28 -9.27 -2.75 4.65
CA VAL A 28 -8.43 -1.92 3.78
C VAL A 28 -8.25 -0.58 4.47
N THR A 29 -7.01 -0.25 4.83
CA THR A 29 -6.68 1.06 5.42
C THR A 29 -5.92 1.89 4.40
N MET A 30 -6.33 3.13 4.21
CA MET A 30 -5.67 4.08 3.32
C MET A 30 -4.86 5.09 4.13
N TYR A 31 -3.69 5.44 3.64
CA TYR A 31 -2.84 6.49 4.22
C TYR A 31 -2.98 7.79 3.44
N LEU A 32 -4.07 8.52 3.68
CA LEU A 32 -4.36 9.78 3.01
C LEU A 32 -3.20 10.78 3.24
N GLY A 33 -2.74 11.45 2.18
CA GLY A 33 -1.60 12.35 2.27
C GLY A 33 -0.25 11.68 2.57
N GLY A 34 -0.22 10.34 2.69
CA GLY A 34 1.00 9.57 2.98
C GLY A 34 1.33 9.45 4.47
N TYR A 35 0.36 9.69 5.34
CA TYR A 35 0.53 9.63 6.79
C TYR A 35 0.06 8.28 7.36
N PRO A 36 0.99 7.37 7.72
CA PRO A 36 0.65 6.04 8.20
C PRO A 36 0.35 6.06 9.70
N GLU A 37 -0.92 6.03 10.05
CA GLU A 37 -1.37 5.91 11.43
C GLU A 37 -1.97 4.54 11.74
N ASN A 38 -1.90 4.17 13.02
CA ASN A 38 -2.70 3.10 13.62
C ASN A 38 -2.51 1.70 13.01
N ILE A 39 -1.48 1.46 12.18
CA ILE A 39 -1.29 0.18 11.50
C ILE A 39 -1.18 -1.00 12.49
N VAL A 40 -0.54 -0.79 13.64
CA VAL A 40 -0.39 -1.82 14.69
C VAL A 40 -1.74 -2.14 15.33
N GLU A 41 -2.59 -1.14 15.52
CA GLU A 41 -3.92 -1.34 16.08
C GLU A 41 -4.83 -2.07 15.08
N PHE A 42 -4.81 -1.70 13.81
CA PHE A 42 -5.49 -2.45 12.74
C PHE A 42 -5.01 -3.90 12.66
N TYR A 43 -3.72 -4.14 12.81
CA TYR A 43 -3.17 -5.50 12.88
C TYR A 43 -3.75 -6.30 14.06
N ASN A 44 -3.94 -5.68 15.23
CA ASN A 44 -4.57 -6.33 16.36
C ASN A 44 -6.05 -6.63 16.11
N ILE A 45 -6.77 -5.71 15.45
CA ILE A 45 -8.18 -5.94 15.04
C ILE A 45 -8.24 -7.07 14.01
N LYS A 46 -7.40 -7.05 12.98
CA LYS A 46 -7.27 -8.13 11.99
C LYS A 46 -7.11 -9.50 12.65
N LYS A 47 -6.22 -9.62 13.64
CA LYS A 47 -5.99 -10.89 14.36
C LYS A 47 -7.25 -11.40 15.06
N ARG A 48 -7.98 -10.51 15.74
CA ARG A 48 -9.23 -10.87 16.43
C ARG A 48 -10.29 -11.37 15.47
N HIS A 49 -10.42 -10.73 14.30
CA HIS A 49 -11.41 -11.07 13.30
C HIS A 49 -10.94 -12.14 12.30
N LYS A 50 -9.67 -12.58 12.37
CA LYS A 50 -9.06 -13.56 11.45
C LYS A 50 -9.25 -13.17 9.98
N CYS A 51 -9.07 -11.90 9.66
CA CYS A 51 -9.26 -11.32 8.33
C CYS A 51 -7.93 -10.83 7.73
N PHE A 52 -7.95 -10.46 6.47
CA PHE A 52 -6.81 -9.80 5.83
C PHE A 52 -6.74 -8.33 6.20
N LEU A 53 -5.51 -7.80 6.28
CA LEU A 53 -5.25 -6.37 6.38
C LEU A 53 -4.46 -5.92 5.16
N ILE A 54 -5.02 -4.98 4.41
CA ILE A 54 -4.48 -4.44 3.18
C ILE A 54 -4.15 -2.97 3.41
N GLU A 55 -2.90 -2.58 3.14
CA GLU A 55 -2.48 -1.18 3.15
C GLU A 55 -2.72 -0.58 1.77
N ASP A 56 -3.67 0.33 1.62
CA ASP A 56 -3.69 1.25 0.49
C ASP A 56 -2.65 2.35 0.76
N ALA A 57 -1.45 2.10 0.29
CA ALA A 57 -0.30 2.96 0.47
C ALA A 57 -0.02 3.83 -0.76
N CYS A 58 -1.03 4.08 -1.61
CA CYS A 58 -0.90 4.84 -2.84
C CYS A 58 -0.36 6.28 -2.64
N HIS A 59 -0.46 6.83 -1.43
CA HIS A 59 0.15 8.12 -1.07
C HIS A 59 1.39 7.98 -0.18
N ALA A 60 1.72 6.77 0.28
CA ALA A 60 2.70 6.54 1.35
C ALA A 60 4.01 5.89 0.89
N PHE A 61 4.35 6.00 -0.42
CA PHE A 61 5.59 5.43 -0.92
C PHE A 61 6.82 6.08 -0.27
N GLY A 62 7.60 5.28 0.45
CA GLY A 62 8.75 5.74 1.23
C GLY A 62 8.42 6.21 2.65
N ALA A 63 7.16 6.24 3.06
CA ALA A 63 6.74 6.52 4.43
C ALA A 63 7.08 5.37 5.37
N SER A 64 7.09 5.66 6.68
CA SER A 64 7.44 4.71 7.72
C SER A 64 6.76 5.06 9.03
N TYR A 65 6.64 4.10 9.91
CA TYR A 65 6.20 4.26 11.30
C TYR A 65 7.24 3.68 12.27
N ILE A 66 7.12 4.01 13.55
CA ILE A 66 8.00 3.47 14.59
C ILE A 66 7.27 2.33 15.32
N PHE A 67 7.93 1.20 15.43
CA PHE A 67 7.45 0.08 16.22
C PHE A 67 8.58 -0.51 17.06
N LYS A 68 8.42 -0.56 18.38
CA LYS A 68 9.44 -1.01 19.34
C LYS A 68 10.80 -0.34 19.08
N ASN A 69 10.80 0.98 18.97
CA ASN A 69 11.97 1.83 18.70
C ASN A 69 12.69 1.53 17.36
N LYS A 70 12.06 0.79 16.45
CA LYS A 70 12.61 0.50 15.12
C LYS A 70 11.75 1.14 14.04
N LYS A 71 12.40 1.72 13.04
CA LYS A 71 11.75 2.24 11.84
C LYS A 71 11.26 1.08 10.98
N VAL A 72 9.97 1.07 10.66
CA VAL A 72 9.33 0.10 9.77
C VAL A 72 8.79 0.82 8.56
N LEU A 73 9.20 0.40 7.38
CA LEU A 73 8.71 0.98 6.13
C LEU A 73 7.28 0.50 5.83
N ILE A 74 6.44 1.40 5.35
CA ILE A 74 5.16 1.04 4.73
C ILE A 74 5.44 0.16 3.52
N GLY A 75 4.62 -0.86 3.33
CA GLY A 75 4.81 -1.87 2.29
C GLY A 75 5.82 -2.97 2.64
N SER A 76 6.45 -2.92 3.83
CA SER A 76 7.23 -4.06 4.33
C SER A 76 6.35 -5.25 4.73
N CYS A 77 5.05 -5.06 4.79
CA CYS A 77 4.05 -6.06 5.22
C CYS A 77 4.36 -6.70 6.58
N LYS A 78 4.97 -5.93 7.49
CA LYS A 78 5.25 -6.40 8.85
C LYS A 78 3.98 -6.57 9.68
N HIS A 79 3.02 -5.68 9.49
CA HIS A 79 1.74 -5.67 10.20
C HIS A 79 0.53 -5.74 9.26
N SER A 80 0.75 -6.02 7.97
CA SER A 80 -0.30 -6.23 6.96
C SER A 80 -0.07 -7.52 6.19
N ASP A 81 -1.02 -7.95 5.39
CA ASP A 81 -0.86 -9.11 4.51
C ASP A 81 -0.28 -8.69 3.16
N LEU A 82 -0.69 -7.52 2.69
CA LEU A 82 -0.16 -6.91 1.46
C LEU A 82 -0.31 -5.39 1.53
N ALA A 83 0.47 -4.69 0.70
CA ALA A 83 0.33 -3.26 0.50
C ALA A 83 0.33 -2.93 -0.99
N ILE A 84 -0.38 -1.86 -1.34
CA ILE A 84 -0.59 -1.40 -2.71
C ILE A 84 0.00 0.00 -2.85
N PHE A 85 0.78 0.21 -3.90
CA PHE A 85 1.32 1.54 -4.25
C PHE A 85 0.92 1.92 -5.66
N SER A 86 0.65 3.19 -5.86
CA SER A 86 0.41 3.79 -7.17
C SER A 86 1.66 4.48 -7.69
N PHE A 87 1.91 4.35 -8.98
CA PHE A 87 2.96 5.07 -9.72
C PHE A 87 2.39 6.00 -10.79
N HIS A 88 1.16 6.48 -10.59
CA HIS A 88 0.57 7.56 -11.36
C HIS A 88 1.47 8.83 -11.29
N PRO A 89 1.48 9.72 -12.30
CA PRO A 89 2.37 10.88 -12.37
C PRO A 89 2.41 11.80 -11.14
N VAL A 90 1.29 11.94 -10.41
CA VAL A 90 1.21 12.79 -9.20
C VAL A 90 1.88 12.18 -7.96
N LYS A 91 2.29 10.92 -8.00
CA LYS A 91 2.85 10.21 -6.84
C LYS A 91 4.32 10.57 -6.60
N SER A 92 4.89 10.07 -5.50
CA SER A 92 6.29 10.35 -5.14
C SER A 92 7.30 9.91 -6.19
N ILE A 93 7.02 8.80 -6.87
CA ILE A 93 7.70 8.36 -8.09
C ILE A 93 6.64 7.92 -9.09
N THR A 94 6.99 7.91 -10.36
CA THR A 94 6.04 7.55 -11.42
C THR A 94 6.64 6.56 -12.41
N THR A 95 5.75 5.78 -13.03
CA THR A 95 6.01 4.96 -14.21
C THR A 95 5.21 5.43 -15.42
N GLY A 96 4.68 6.67 -15.39
CA GLY A 96 3.63 7.15 -16.29
C GLY A 96 2.28 6.68 -15.75
N GLU A 97 1.95 5.44 -15.96
CA GLU A 97 0.89 4.71 -15.27
C GLU A 97 1.45 3.42 -14.68
N GLY A 98 0.89 2.96 -13.56
CA GLY A 98 1.30 1.72 -12.95
C GLY A 98 1.12 1.68 -11.44
N GLY A 99 1.56 0.58 -10.87
CA GLY A 99 1.55 0.33 -9.43
C GLY A 99 2.28 -0.95 -9.08
N VAL A 100 2.39 -1.20 -7.79
CA VAL A 100 3.00 -2.41 -7.26
C VAL A 100 2.24 -2.91 -6.05
N VAL A 101 2.17 -4.23 -5.93
CA VAL A 101 1.71 -4.92 -4.73
C VAL A 101 2.92 -5.55 -4.04
N THR A 102 3.11 -5.24 -2.76
CA THR A 102 4.11 -5.92 -1.93
C THR A 102 3.43 -6.92 -1.01
N VAL A 103 4.08 -8.04 -0.76
CA VAL A 103 3.53 -9.15 0.03
C VAL A 103 4.67 -10.04 0.54
N ASN A 104 4.58 -10.48 1.81
CA ASN A 104 5.59 -11.40 2.40
C ASN A 104 5.16 -12.87 2.33
N ASN A 105 3.87 -13.16 2.14
CA ASN A 105 3.36 -14.52 2.06
C ASN A 105 3.52 -15.09 0.65
N LYS A 106 4.27 -16.18 0.50
CA LYS A 106 4.54 -16.83 -0.81
C LYS A 106 3.29 -17.28 -1.54
N ILE A 107 2.26 -17.75 -0.81
CA ILE A 107 0.99 -18.20 -1.42
C ILE A 107 0.24 -17.00 -2.00
N LEU A 108 0.17 -15.89 -1.26
CA LEU A 108 -0.43 -14.65 -1.75
C LEU A 108 0.36 -14.08 -2.93
N ALA A 109 1.70 -14.11 -2.87
CA ALA A 109 2.55 -13.66 -3.95
C ALA A 109 2.27 -14.43 -5.25
N LYS A 110 2.17 -15.78 -5.17
CA LYS A 110 1.79 -16.61 -6.32
C LYS A 110 0.43 -16.22 -6.87
N LYS A 111 -0.59 -16.05 -6.02
CA LYS A 111 -1.94 -15.64 -6.45
C LYS A 111 -1.95 -14.27 -7.14
N VAL A 112 -1.27 -13.27 -6.56
CA VAL A 112 -1.17 -11.93 -7.17
C VAL A 112 -0.46 -12.00 -8.52
N SER A 113 0.61 -12.79 -8.65
CA SER A 113 1.34 -12.97 -9.90
C SER A 113 0.47 -13.63 -10.99
N LEU A 114 -0.32 -14.63 -10.63
CA LEU A 114 -1.25 -15.28 -11.56
C LEU A 114 -2.34 -14.30 -12.03
N LEU A 115 -2.98 -13.60 -11.09
CA LEU A 115 -4.01 -12.60 -11.41
C LEU A 115 -3.47 -11.49 -12.32
N ARG A 116 -2.24 -11.03 -12.10
CA ARG A 116 -1.57 -10.03 -12.94
C ARG A 116 -1.35 -10.51 -14.39
N SER A 117 -1.20 -11.83 -14.58
CA SER A 117 -0.68 -12.41 -15.83
C SER A 117 -1.62 -13.49 -16.39
N HIS A 118 -2.89 -13.14 -16.62
CA HIS A 118 -3.92 -13.97 -17.25
C HIS A 118 -4.27 -15.29 -16.54
N GLY A 119 -3.82 -15.50 -15.30
CA GLY A 119 -3.96 -16.79 -14.62
C GLY A 119 -3.09 -17.91 -15.20
N ILE A 120 -2.08 -17.56 -15.99
CA ILE A 120 -1.22 -18.54 -16.69
C ILE A 120 -0.22 -19.18 -15.74
N GLU A 121 -0.26 -20.51 -15.65
CA GLU A 121 0.78 -21.33 -15.04
C GLU A 121 1.59 -22.06 -16.13
N ARG A 122 2.89 -21.75 -16.21
CA ARG A 122 3.80 -22.38 -17.19
C ARG A 122 4.48 -23.60 -16.58
N LYS A 123 4.61 -24.67 -17.38
CA LYS A 123 5.46 -25.81 -17.04
C LYS A 123 6.93 -25.44 -17.23
N THR A 124 7.79 -25.86 -16.31
CA THR A 124 9.21 -25.46 -16.28
C THR A 124 10.02 -25.90 -17.49
N ASN A 125 9.65 -27.02 -18.14
CA ASN A 125 10.44 -27.64 -19.20
C ASN A 125 9.97 -27.33 -20.63
N LYS A 126 8.81 -26.67 -20.75
CA LYS A 126 8.23 -26.35 -22.06
C LYS A 126 7.53 -24.99 -21.98
N HIS A 127 8.25 -23.93 -22.37
CA HIS A 127 7.78 -22.55 -22.24
C HIS A 127 6.53 -22.24 -23.07
N TRP A 128 6.21 -23.05 -24.08
CA TRP A 128 5.02 -22.96 -24.91
C TRP A 128 3.80 -23.69 -24.32
N GLU A 129 4.01 -24.62 -23.36
CA GLU A 129 2.91 -25.27 -22.65
C GLU A 129 2.53 -24.48 -21.41
N TYR A 130 1.27 -24.15 -21.30
CA TYR A 130 0.72 -23.47 -20.13
C TYR A 130 -0.72 -23.92 -19.85
N ASN A 131 -1.11 -23.82 -18.60
CA ASN A 131 -2.48 -24.01 -18.17
C ASN A 131 -3.06 -22.70 -17.70
N ILE A 132 -4.36 -22.49 -17.92
CA ILE A 132 -5.12 -21.38 -17.37
C ILE A 132 -6.11 -21.98 -16.38
N ASN A 133 -5.72 -22.02 -15.11
CA ASN A 133 -6.52 -22.62 -14.05
C ASN A 133 -7.38 -21.60 -13.28
N ASN A 134 -7.13 -20.32 -13.49
CA ASN A 134 -7.81 -19.24 -12.81
C ASN A 134 -8.02 -18.05 -13.76
N PHE A 135 -9.02 -17.23 -13.47
CA PHE A 135 -9.14 -15.93 -14.12
C PHE A 135 -7.96 -15.06 -13.77
N GLY A 136 -7.48 -14.28 -14.74
CA GLY A 136 -6.44 -13.28 -14.55
C GLY A 136 -6.59 -12.16 -15.56
N PHE A 137 -5.85 -11.06 -15.29
CA PHE A 137 -5.89 -9.84 -16.09
C PHE A 137 -4.56 -9.63 -16.80
N ASN A 138 -4.53 -8.71 -17.74
CA ASN A 138 -3.28 -8.20 -18.28
C ASN A 138 -2.84 -6.96 -17.50
N TYR A 139 -2.31 -7.16 -16.31
CA TYR A 139 -1.83 -6.09 -15.44
C TYR A 139 -0.31 -6.06 -15.33
N ARG A 140 0.36 -6.56 -16.39
CA ARG A 140 1.82 -6.44 -16.46
C ARG A 140 2.22 -5.02 -16.84
N LEU A 141 3.14 -4.46 -16.07
CA LEU A 141 3.78 -3.20 -16.43
C LEU A 141 4.75 -3.45 -17.60
N SER A 142 4.79 -2.54 -18.57
CA SER A 142 5.74 -2.64 -19.70
C SER A 142 7.17 -2.38 -19.23
N ASP A 143 8.16 -2.89 -19.96
CA ASP A 143 9.58 -2.68 -19.64
C ASP A 143 9.98 -1.21 -19.71
N ILE A 144 9.35 -0.44 -20.60
CA ILE A 144 9.55 1.02 -20.71
C ILE A 144 9.13 1.70 -19.41
N ASN A 145 7.93 1.40 -18.92
CA ASN A 145 7.43 1.93 -17.65
C ASN A 145 8.26 1.45 -16.46
N CYS A 146 8.71 0.19 -16.48
CA CYS A 146 9.61 -0.35 -15.46
C CYS A 146 10.95 0.38 -15.42
N ALA A 147 11.54 0.68 -16.59
CA ALA A 147 12.79 1.43 -16.70
C ALA A 147 12.65 2.87 -16.15
N LEU A 148 11.53 3.54 -16.46
CA LEU A 148 11.20 4.84 -15.88
C LEU A 148 11.11 4.74 -14.36
N GLY A 149 10.32 3.80 -13.84
CA GLY A 149 10.16 3.59 -12.40
C GLY A 149 11.48 3.29 -11.69
N TYR A 150 12.33 2.47 -12.29
CA TYR A 150 13.66 2.17 -11.76
C TYR A 150 14.55 3.43 -11.68
N SER A 151 14.53 4.26 -12.73
CA SER A 151 15.22 5.54 -12.73
C SER A 151 14.72 6.48 -11.61
N GLN A 152 13.40 6.56 -11.44
CA GLN A 152 12.76 7.34 -10.39
C GLN A 152 13.11 6.80 -8.99
N LEU A 153 13.10 5.49 -8.80
CA LEU A 153 13.40 4.83 -7.54
C LEU A 153 14.81 5.16 -7.03
N LYS A 154 15.80 5.28 -7.91
CA LYS A 154 17.16 5.70 -7.54
C LYS A 154 17.20 7.10 -6.92
N LYS A 155 16.22 7.95 -7.21
CA LYS A 155 16.12 9.33 -6.72
C LYS A 155 15.24 9.48 -5.48
N ILE A 156 14.56 8.42 -5.03
CA ILE A 156 13.50 8.50 -4.00
C ILE A 156 13.94 9.19 -2.71
N LYS A 157 15.16 8.95 -2.24
CA LYS A 157 15.69 9.60 -1.02
C LYS A 157 15.70 11.12 -1.16
N LYS A 158 16.19 11.63 -2.30
CA LYS A 158 16.22 13.08 -2.60
C LYS A 158 14.81 13.66 -2.68
N ILE A 159 13.90 12.95 -3.35
CA ILE A 159 12.50 13.35 -3.52
C ILE A 159 11.82 13.48 -2.15
N ILE A 160 11.96 12.49 -1.27
CA ILE A 160 11.35 12.50 0.06
C ILE A 160 11.92 13.64 0.91
N ILE A 161 13.23 13.87 0.89
CA ILE A 161 13.88 14.99 1.62
C ILE A 161 13.30 16.31 1.13
N TYR A 162 13.19 16.51 -0.18
CA TYR A 162 12.66 17.75 -0.75
C TYR A 162 11.19 17.97 -0.40
N ARG A 163 10.35 16.96 -0.53
CA ARG A 163 8.93 17.01 -0.12
C ARG A 163 8.78 17.30 1.36
N SER A 164 9.61 16.70 2.21
CA SER A 164 9.62 16.98 3.66
C SER A 164 10.01 18.42 3.98
N LYS A 165 10.92 19.02 3.19
CA LYS A 165 11.27 20.45 3.34
C LYS A 165 10.08 21.34 2.97
N ILE A 166 9.38 21.05 1.87
CA ILE A 166 8.18 21.76 1.46
C ILE A 166 7.11 21.68 2.55
N TYR A 167 6.79 20.48 3.03
CA TYR A 167 5.85 20.26 4.11
C TYR A 167 6.19 21.11 5.35
N LYS A 168 7.45 21.09 5.80
CA LYS A 168 7.88 21.89 6.95
C LYS A 168 7.69 23.39 6.75
N ASN A 169 7.86 23.89 5.53
CA ASN A 169 7.63 25.30 5.22
C ASN A 169 6.14 25.67 5.33
N TYR A 170 5.25 24.85 4.74
CA TYR A 170 3.79 25.03 4.89
C TYR A 170 3.37 24.92 6.33
N TYR A 171 3.81 23.90 7.05
CA TYR A 171 3.47 23.71 8.46
C TYR A 171 3.85 24.90 9.32
N LYS A 172 5.07 25.44 9.14
CA LYS A 172 5.51 26.66 9.86
C LYS A 172 4.67 27.88 9.51
N PHE A 173 4.31 28.03 8.24
CA PHE A 173 3.48 29.16 7.79
C PHE A 173 2.11 29.12 8.45
N PHE A 174 1.41 27.99 8.37
CA PHE A 174 0.07 27.86 8.93
C PHE A 174 0.05 27.96 10.47
N LEU A 175 1.02 27.33 11.16
CA LEU A 175 1.13 27.49 12.61
C LEU A 175 1.29 28.97 13.03
N LYS A 176 2.05 29.75 12.26
CA LYS A 176 2.27 31.17 12.56
C LYS A 176 1.03 32.03 12.32
N ASN A 177 0.22 31.67 11.34
CA ASN A 177 -0.94 32.45 10.92
C ASN A 177 -2.27 31.96 11.50
N HIS A 178 -2.27 30.96 12.37
CA HIS A 178 -3.48 30.40 13.04
C HIS A 178 -4.62 30.01 12.07
N GLU A 179 -4.31 29.64 10.84
CA GLU A 179 -5.30 29.31 9.80
C GLU A 179 -5.48 27.79 9.59
N VAL A 180 -5.13 26.99 10.60
CA VAL A 180 -5.30 25.53 10.57
C VAL A 180 -6.04 25.06 11.82
#